data_1387ac1082f84ecd44b17180d94c44e5
#
_entry.id   1387ac1082f84ecd44b17180d94c44e5
#
_cell.length_a   1.000
_cell.length_b   1.000
_cell.length_c   1.000
_cell.angle_alpha   90.00
_cell.angle_beta   90.00
_cell.angle_gamma   90.00
#
_symmetry.space_group_name_H-M   'P 1'
#
loop_
_entity.id
_entity.type
_entity.pdbx_description
1 polymer ?
#
loop_
_entity_poly.entity_id
_entity_poly.type
_entity_poly.pdbx_seq_one_letter_code
_entity_poly.pdbx_strand_id
1 'polypeptide(L)'
;MVKTTLFRALLIPTAFLTLTACGGGEDSEATAAGSTTPSAGSSSAPPAAAAGKNDKELCEAFKNNQEKFQEAWTEAFTSSLSDPSEEPDLTVVMNKLLSEMSTDIAEIAATGSADSEVTAALTAYSAEAGKVASAADPEAVDNPAFETAGEAAIAACQKAGVDLGL
;
A
#
# COMPACT_ATOMS: atom_id res chain seq x y z
N MET A 1 -26.64 28.29 14.78
CA MET A 1 -27.22 28.06 13.43
C MET A 1 -26.52 26.87 12.87
N VAL A 2 -27.17 25.71 12.91
CA VAL A 2 -26.60 24.43 12.47
C VAL A 2 -26.85 24.31 10.95
N LYS A 3 -25.78 24.32 10.13
CA LYS A 3 -25.88 24.05 8.69
C LYS A 3 -25.78 22.54 8.47
N THR A 4 -26.90 21.93 8.22
CA THR A 4 -27.02 20.53 7.78
C THR A 4 -26.55 20.45 6.33
N THR A 5 -25.37 19.89 6.09
CA THR A 5 -24.88 19.62 4.72
C THR A 5 -25.35 18.23 4.30
N LEU A 6 -26.22 18.21 3.29
CA LEU A 6 -26.81 17.03 2.67
C LEU A 6 -25.71 16.19 1.99
N PHE A 7 -25.57 14.94 2.43
CA PHE A 7 -24.83 13.90 1.73
C PHE A 7 -25.52 13.59 0.38
N ARG A 8 -24.87 13.96 -0.72
CA ARG A 8 -25.22 13.51 -2.04
C ARG A 8 -24.61 12.14 -2.28
N ALA A 9 -25.46 11.12 -2.26
CA ALA A 9 -25.13 9.78 -2.74
C ALA A 9 -24.85 9.83 -4.24
N LEU A 10 -23.62 9.66 -4.66
CA LEU A 10 -23.23 9.46 -6.06
C LEU A 10 -23.29 7.96 -6.36
N LEU A 11 -24.34 7.56 -7.05
CA LEU A 11 -24.49 6.26 -7.70
C LEU A 11 -23.55 6.21 -8.91
N ILE A 12 -22.51 5.41 -8.83
CA ILE A 12 -21.62 5.11 -9.96
C ILE A 12 -22.13 3.84 -10.64
N PRO A 13 -22.50 3.89 -11.94
CA PRO A 13 -22.88 2.69 -12.69
C PRO A 13 -21.62 1.89 -13.06
N THR A 14 -21.56 0.65 -12.58
CA THR A 14 -20.59 -0.36 -13.00
C THR A 14 -20.84 -0.76 -14.46
N ALA A 15 -19.94 -0.35 -15.36
CA ALA A 15 -19.89 -0.86 -16.73
C ALA A 15 -18.95 -2.08 -16.79
N PHE A 16 -19.51 -3.28 -16.81
CA PHE A 16 -18.80 -4.52 -17.11
C PHE A 16 -18.45 -4.54 -18.60
N LEU A 17 -17.16 -4.46 -18.91
CA LEU A 17 -16.63 -4.79 -20.25
C LEU A 17 -16.04 -6.20 -20.21
N THR A 18 -16.85 -7.16 -20.69
CA THR A 18 -16.39 -8.52 -21.03
C THR A 18 -15.64 -8.47 -22.35
N LEU A 19 -14.32 -8.66 -22.33
CA LEU A 19 -13.57 -8.98 -23.54
C LEU A 19 -13.32 -10.48 -23.60
N THR A 20 -14.15 -11.16 -24.36
CA THR A 20 -13.92 -12.49 -24.91
C THR A 20 -13.04 -12.32 -26.15
N ALA A 21 -11.79 -12.79 -26.10
CA ALA A 21 -11.01 -13.01 -27.30
C ALA A 21 -10.66 -14.49 -27.40
N CYS A 22 -11.48 -15.18 -28.19
CA CYS A 22 -11.23 -16.50 -28.74
C CYS A 22 -10.49 -16.28 -30.07
N GLY A 23 -9.38 -16.97 -30.28
CA GLY A 23 -8.60 -16.93 -31.53
C GLY A 23 -7.73 -18.15 -31.61
N GLY A 24 -8.26 -19.16 -32.27
CA GLY A 24 -7.59 -20.35 -32.73
C GLY A 24 -6.94 -20.14 -34.10
N GLY A 25 -6.16 -21.10 -34.57
CA GLY A 25 -5.49 -21.23 -35.87
C GLY A 25 -4.23 -22.05 -35.65
N GLU A 26 -4.27 -23.33 -35.83
CA GLU A 26 -4.12 -24.23 -37.00
C GLU A 26 -2.70 -24.33 -37.54
N ASP A 27 -2.22 -25.54 -37.37
CA ASP A 27 -1.36 -26.36 -38.23
C ASP A 27 -0.38 -25.70 -39.23
N SER A 28 0.88 -26.14 -39.14
CA SER A 28 1.66 -26.56 -40.28
C SER A 28 2.80 -27.51 -39.87
N GLU A 29 2.72 -28.74 -40.33
CA GLU A 29 3.78 -29.71 -40.42
C GLU A 29 4.90 -29.25 -41.38
N ALA A 30 6.14 -29.52 -41.02
CA ALA A 30 7.14 -30.08 -41.95
C ALA A 30 8.47 -30.39 -41.26
N THR A 31 8.73 -31.67 -41.12
CA THR A 31 9.98 -32.45 -41.34
C THR A 31 11.30 -31.69 -41.56
N ALA A 32 12.30 -31.98 -40.71
CA ALA A 32 13.64 -32.47 -41.17
C ALA A 32 14.55 -32.82 -40.01
N ALA A 33 15.17 -33.98 -40.11
CA ALA A 33 16.13 -34.59 -39.23
C ALA A 33 17.44 -33.78 -39.11
N GLY A 34 18.01 -33.70 -37.91
CA GLY A 34 19.34 -33.20 -37.65
C GLY A 34 19.78 -33.60 -36.26
N SER A 35 20.45 -34.76 -36.17
CA SER A 35 21.16 -35.20 -34.97
C SER A 35 22.28 -34.22 -34.63
N THR A 36 22.19 -33.58 -33.47
CA THR A 36 23.39 -33.05 -32.79
C THR A 36 23.18 -33.24 -31.28
N THR A 37 24.14 -33.90 -30.69
CA THR A 37 24.37 -34.23 -29.29
C THR A 37 24.13 -33.03 -28.37
N PRO A 38 23.32 -33.15 -27.29
CA PRO A 38 23.26 -32.09 -26.32
C PRO A 38 24.49 -32.11 -25.42
N SER A 39 25.33 -31.11 -25.57
CA SER A 39 26.33 -30.72 -24.58
C SER A 39 25.60 -30.34 -23.30
N ALA A 40 25.83 -31.07 -22.22
CA ALA A 40 25.38 -30.75 -20.90
C ALA A 40 26.02 -29.45 -20.43
N GLY A 41 25.43 -28.32 -20.79
CA GLY A 41 25.67 -27.03 -20.17
C GLY A 41 25.04 -27.05 -18.77
N SER A 42 25.88 -27.13 -17.74
CA SER A 42 25.48 -26.80 -16.38
C SER A 42 24.90 -25.39 -16.38
N SER A 43 23.59 -25.31 -16.45
CA SER A 43 22.86 -24.07 -16.17
C SER A 43 22.98 -23.84 -14.65
N SER A 44 23.98 -23.07 -14.24
CA SER A 44 24.00 -22.48 -12.93
C SER A 44 22.73 -21.59 -12.83
N ALA A 45 21.70 -22.10 -12.20
CA ALA A 45 20.56 -21.25 -11.81
C ALA A 45 21.12 -20.05 -11.06
N PRO A 46 20.71 -18.81 -11.40
CA PRO A 46 21.06 -17.66 -10.58
C PRO A 46 20.60 -17.94 -9.14
N PRO A 47 21.38 -17.51 -8.12
CA PRO A 47 20.96 -17.67 -6.74
C PRO A 47 19.56 -17.10 -6.64
N ALA A 48 18.62 -17.90 -6.13
CA ALA A 48 17.26 -17.45 -5.84
C ALA A 48 17.40 -16.17 -4.99
N ALA A 49 17.00 -15.04 -5.54
CA ALA A 49 16.88 -13.82 -4.76
C ALA A 49 16.07 -14.21 -3.52
N ALA A 50 16.54 -13.85 -2.34
CA ALA A 50 15.86 -14.17 -1.10
C ALA A 50 14.40 -13.73 -1.29
N ALA A 51 13.48 -14.71 -1.23
CA ALA A 51 12.08 -14.44 -1.45
C ALA A 51 11.65 -13.40 -0.42
N GLY A 52 11.31 -12.21 -0.88
CA GLY A 52 10.75 -11.16 -0.04
C GLY A 52 9.45 -11.63 0.62
N LYS A 53 8.94 -10.88 1.60
CA LYS A 53 7.64 -11.15 2.18
C LYS A 53 6.58 -11.19 1.08
N ASN A 54 5.60 -12.10 1.22
CA ASN A 54 4.46 -12.12 0.33
C ASN A 54 3.49 -10.97 0.66
N ASP A 55 2.60 -10.66 -0.27
CA ASP A 55 1.67 -9.54 -0.17
C ASP A 55 0.80 -9.58 1.11
N LYS A 56 0.39 -10.76 1.53
CA LYS A 56 -0.39 -10.93 2.75
C LYS A 56 0.41 -10.56 4.00
N GLU A 57 1.66 -11.00 4.10
CA GLU A 57 2.54 -10.67 5.22
C GLU A 57 2.87 -9.17 5.27
N LEU A 58 3.02 -8.51 4.11
CA LEU A 58 3.19 -7.07 4.03
C LEU A 58 1.95 -6.33 4.54
N CYS A 59 0.76 -6.77 4.13
CA CYS A 59 -0.49 -6.16 4.55
C CYS A 59 -0.81 -6.38 6.03
N GLU A 60 -0.46 -7.54 6.59
CA GLU A 60 -0.57 -7.79 8.04
C GLU A 60 0.40 -6.89 8.82
N ALA A 61 1.62 -6.70 8.34
CA ALA A 61 2.57 -5.77 8.95
C ALA A 61 2.09 -4.31 8.84
N PHE A 62 1.51 -3.92 7.72
CA PHE A 62 0.90 -2.61 7.53
C PHE A 62 -0.28 -2.38 8.48
N LYS A 63 -1.18 -3.37 8.63
CA LYS A 63 -2.27 -3.32 9.59
C LYS A 63 -1.78 -3.06 11.00
N ASN A 64 -0.81 -3.83 11.45
CA ASN A 64 -0.21 -3.67 12.78
C ASN A 64 0.42 -2.28 12.96
N ASN A 65 0.99 -1.70 11.92
CA ASN A 65 1.53 -0.33 11.97
C ASN A 65 0.41 0.71 12.12
N GLN A 66 -0.71 0.54 11.39
CA GLN A 66 -1.86 1.43 11.53
C GLN A 66 -2.50 1.35 12.93
N GLU A 67 -2.60 0.17 13.51
CA GLU A 67 -3.11 -0.02 14.88
C GLU A 67 -2.21 0.71 15.90
N LYS A 68 -0.89 0.58 15.78
CA LYS A 68 0.06 1.32 16.65
C LYS A 68 -0.08 2.84 16.50
N PHE A 69 -0.24 3.33 15.27
CA PHE A 69 -0.48 4.75 15.04
C PHE A 69 -1.75 5.23 15.74
N GLN A 70 -2.85 4.49 15.63
CA GLN A 70 -4.11 4.84 16.27
C GLN A 70 -4.02 4.81 17.80
N GLU A 71 -3.31 3.83 18.37
CA GLU A 71 -3.05 3.74 19.81
C GLU A 71 -2.25 4.95 20.30
N ALA A 72 -1.13 5.26 19.64
CA ALA A 72 -0.27 6.39 20.00
C ALA A 72 -0.99 7.74 19.87
N TRP A 73 -1.80 7.91 18.83
CA TRP A 73 -2.63 9.09 18.66
C TRP A 73 -3.67 9.23 19.77
N THR A 74 -4.36 8.12 20.09
CA THR A 74 -5.38 8.11 21.16
C THR A 74 -4.77 8.43 22.51
N GLU A 75 -3.59 7.89 22.81
CA GLU A 75 -2.85 8.17 24.04
C GLU A 75 -2.47 9.66 24.13
N ALA A 76 -1.87 10.21 23.06
CA ALA A 76 -1.49 11.62 23.00
C ALA A 76 -2.69 12.54 23.19
N PHE A 77 -3.80 12.25 22.51
CA PHE A 77 -5.03 13.02 22.60
C PHE A 77 -5.64 12.94 24.01
N THR A 78 -5.69 11.76 24.63
CA THR A 78 -6.23 11.56 25.97
C THR A 78 -5.37 12.28 27.02
N SER A 79 -4.05 12.25 26.86
CA SER A 79 -3.12 12.96 27.73
C SER A 79 -3.32 14.46 27.68
N SER A 80 -3.55 15.02 26.50
CA SER A 80 -3.81 16.46 26.33
C SER A 80 -5.10 16.92 26.99
N LEU A 81 -6.09 16.05 27.12
CA LEU A 81 -7.36 16.35 27.80
C LEU A 81 -7.24 16.25 29.33
N SER A 82 -6.26 15.50 29.84
CA SER A 82 -6.12 15.21 31.27
C SER A 82 -5.37 16.30 32.04
N ASP A 83 -4.46 17.02 31.39
CA ASP A 83 -3.71 18.15 31.97
C ASP A 83 -3.68 19.35 31.00
N PRO A 84 -4.66 20.26 31.10
CA PRO A 84 -4.72 21.42 30.22
C PRO A 84 -3.60 22.46 30.50
N SER A 85 -2.77 22.25 31.50
CA SER A 85 -1.61 23.13 31.77
C SER A 85 -0.33 22.72 31.00
N GLU A 86 -0.31 21.51 30.46
CA GLU A 86 0.73 20.94 29.62
C GLU A 86 0.17 20.51 28.26
N GLU A 87 -0.63 21.36 27.60
CA GLU A 87 -1.18 21.03 26.28
C GLU A 87 -0.01 20.78 25.29
N PRO A 88 0.24 19.51 24.90
CA PRO A 88 1.17 19.25 23.80
C PRO A 88 0.59 19.88 22.52
N ASP A 89 1.43 20.50 21.74
CA ASP A 89 1.05 20.93 20.39
C ASP A 89 0.68 19.68 19.57
N LEU A 90 -0.61 19.43 19.40
CA LEU A 90 -1.13 18.26 18.69
C LEU A 90 -0.61 18.19 17.24
N THR A 91 -0.27 19.34 16.64
CA THR A 91 0.36 19.37 15.32
C THR A 91 1.75 18.75 15.37
N VAL A 92 2.53 19.08 16.39
CA VAL A 92 3.87 18.50 16.58
C VAL A 92 3.78 17.00 16.83
N VAL A 93 2.83 16.58 17.67
CA VAL A 93 2.59 15.15 17.95
C VAL A 93 2.17 14.42 16.66
N MET A 94 1.21 14.96 15.90
CA MET A 94 0.75 14.37 14.65
C MET A 94 1.89 14.23 13.65
N ASN A 95 2.66 15.29 13.43
CA ASN A 95 3.78 15.26 12.47
C ASN A 95 4.84 14.22 12.88
N LYS A 96 5.13 14.09 14.17
CA LYS A 96 6.02 13.05 14.68
C LYS A 96 5.48 11.66 14.38
N LEU A 97 4.24 11.37 14.73
CA LEU A 97 3.61 10.07 14.50
C LEU A 97 3.54 9.72 13.02
N LEU A 98 3.19 10.68 12.16
CA LEU A 98 3.19 10.49 10.71
C LEU A 98 4.59 10.22 10.15
N SER A 99 5.63 10.86 10.69
CA SER A 99 7.01 10.62 10.29
C SER A 99 7.48 9.21 10.68
N GLU A 100 7.15 8.76 11.89
CA GLU A 100 7.44 7.41 12.36
C GLU A 100 6.69 6.38 11.52
N MET A 101 5.38 6.57 11.31
CA MET A 101 4.55 5.72 10.45
C MET A 101 5.10 5.63 9.03
N SER A 102 5.48 6.77 8.43
CA SER A 102 6.07 6.81 7.09
C SER A 102 7.33 5.95 7.00
N THR A 103 8.22 6.07 7.99
CA THR A 103 9.47 5.30 8.05
C THR A 103 9.20 3.81 8.18
N ASP A 104 8.34 3.42 9.11
CA ASP A 104 7.99 2.01 9.35
C ASP A 104 7.35 1.38 8.10
N ILE A 105 6.45 2.10 7.42
CA ILE A 105 5.80 1.60 6.20
C ILE A 105 6.81 1.46 5.05
N ALA A 106 7.77 2.39 4.92
CA ALA A 106 8.84 2.26 3.94
C ALA A 106 9.71 1.02 4.20
N GLU A 107 10.02 0.74 5.47
CA GLU A 107 10.75 -0.47 5.86
C GLU A 107 9.95 -1.74 5.57
N ILE A 108 8.64 -1.76 5.87
CA ILE A 108 7.74 -2.87 5.52
C ILE A 108 7.76 -3.10 4.01
N ALA A 109 7.56 -2.06 3.20
CA ALA A 109 7.55 -2.14 1.75
C ALA A 109 8.89 -2.66 1.18
N ALA A 110 10.01 -2.25 1.77
CA ALA A 110 11.35 -2.70 1.35
C ALA A 110 11.59 -4.20 1.54
N THR A 111 10.77 -4.88 2.36
CA THR A 111 10.85 -6.35 2.54
C THR A 111 10.05 -7.12 1.49
N GLY A 112 9.27 -6.45 0.65
CA GLY A 112 8.44 -7.07 -0.38
C GLY A 112 9.17 -7.30 -1.70
N SER A 113 8.46 -7.92 -2.65
CA SER A 113 8.94 -8.05 -4.03
C SER A 113 8.77 -6.73 -4.78
N ALA A 114 9.74 -6.37 -5.63
CA ALA A 114 9.67 -5.18 -6.48
C ALA A 114 8.49 -5.20 -7.47
N ASP A 115 8.03 -6.39 -7.85
CA ASP A 115 6.93 -6.59 -8.79
C ASP A 115 5.55 -6.65 -8.09
N SER A 116 5.52 -6.52 -6.75
CA SER A 116 4.28 -6.58 -5.96
C SER A 116 3.48 -5.28 -6.04
N GLU A 117 2.17 -5.39 -6.31
CA GLU A 117 1.24 -4.27 -6.25
C GLU A 117 1.16 -3.70 -4.82
N VAL A 118 1.21 -4.54 -3.79
CA VAL A 118 1.23 -4.13 -2.38
C VAL A 118 2.49 -3.33 -2.06
N THR A 119 3.67 -3.83 -2.49
CA THR A 119 4.94 -3.10 -2.29
C THR A 119 4.88 -1.71 -2.91
N ALA A 120 4.40 -1.60 -4.15
CA ALA A 120 4.27 -0.32 -4.84
C ALA A 120 3.31 0.63 -4.12
N ALA A 121 2.15 0.13 -3.68
CA ALA A 121 1.14 0.92 -2.97
C ALA A 121 1.64 1.41 -1.61
N LEU A 122 2.28 0.55 -0.81
CA LEU A 122 2.86 0.93 0.48
C LEU A 122 4.00 1.94 0.32
N THR A 123 4.83 1.80 -0.72
CA THR A 123 5.89 2.77 -1.03
C THR A 123 5.31 4.14 -1.35
N ALA A 124 4.25 4.20 -2.16
CA ALA A 124 3.58 5.45 -2.49
C ALA A 124 2.95 6.09 -1.24
N TYR A 125 2.27 5.29 -0.42
CA TYR A 125 1.64 5.77 0.79
C TYR A 125 2.66 6.31 1.81
N SER A 126 3.77 5.61 2.04
CA SER A 126 4.84 6.09 2.93
C SER A 126 5.43 7.42 2.44
N ALA A 127 5.64 7.56 1.12
CA ALA A 127 6.17 8.80 0.55
C ALA A 127 5.23 10.00 0.77
N GLU A 128 3.91 9.81 0.59
CA GLU A 128 2.93 10.88 0.83
C GLU A 128 2.79 11.18 2.32
N ALA A 129 2.79 10.17 3.21
CA ALA A 129 2.80 10.36 4.66
C ALA A 129 4.02 11.18 5.12
N GLY A 130 5.20 10.91 4.57
CA GLY A 130 6.42 11.68 4.85
C GLY A 130 6.34 13.13 4.40
N LYS A 131 5.67 13.43 3.29
CA LYS A 131 5.42 14.81 2.83
C LYS A 131 4.49 15.53 3.80
N VAL A 132 3.40 14.89 4.21
CA VAL A 132 2.47 15.45 5.20
C VAL A 132 3.18 15.71 6.52
N ALA A 133 3.96 14.75 7.02
CA ALA A 133 4.72 14.88 8.27
C ALA A 133 5.73 16.05 8.24
N SER A 134 6.25 16.39 7.05
CA SER A 134 7.23 17.47 6.86
C SER A 134 6.57 18.83 6.58
N ALA A 135 5.27 18.86 6.37
CA ALA A 135 4.55 20.08 6.12
C ALA A 135 4.41 20.91 7.41
N ALA A 136 4.59 22.22 7.29
CA ALA A 136 4.33 23.13 8.40
C ALA A 136 2.84 23.46 8.56
N ASP A 137 2.02 23.00 7.62
CA ASP A 137 0.60 23.28 7.53
C ASP A 137 -0.21 22.10 8.09
N PRO A 138 -1.02 22.30 9.13
CA PRO A 138 -1.88 21.25 9.68
C PRO A 138 -2.94 20.75 8.70
N GLU A 139 -3.30 21.54 7.66
CA GLU A 139 -4.23 21.11 6.61
C GLU A 139 -3.58 20.16 5.59
N ALA A 140 -2.28 19.93 5.68
CA ALA A 140 -1.56 18.99 4.80
C ALA A 140 -2.08 17.54 4.89
N VAL A 141 -2.76 17.16 5.97
CA VAL A 141 -3.42 15.85 6.11
C VAL A 141 -4.60 15.68 5.14
N ASP A 142 -5.22 16.78 4.70
CA ASP A 142 -6.31 16.78 3.73
C ASP A 142 -5.79 16.77 2.28
N ASN A 143 -4.53 16.40 2.07
CA ASN A 143 -3.92 16.33 0.76
C ASN A 143 -4.52 15.18 -0.06
N PRO A 144 -5.12 15.46 -1.24
CA PRO A 144 -5.71 14.42 -2.10
C PRO A 144 -4.74 13.32 -2.54
N ALA A 145 -3.44 13.63 -2.63
CA ALA A 145 -2.43 12.63 -2.99
C ALA A 145 -2.21 11.64 -1.84
N PHE A 146 -2.24 12.09 -0.60
CA PHE A 146 -2.15 11.23 0.58
C PHE A 146 -3.38 10.33 0.72
N GLU A 147 -4.57 10.88 0.55
CA GLU A 147 -5.84 10.14 0.53
C GLU A 147 -5.84 9.06 -0.56
N THR A 148 -5.50 9.44 -1.80
CA THR A 148 -5.43 8.50 -2.93
C THR A 148 -4.41 7.38 -2.70
N ALA A 149 -3.26 7.68 -2.12
CA ALA A 149 -2.25 6.67 -1.79
C ALA A 149 -2.73 5.72 -0.69
N GLY A 150 -3.45 6.23 0.30
CA GLY A 150 -4.11 5.42 1.34
C GLY A 150 -5.15 4.46 0.76
N GLU A 151 -6.05 4.96 -0.10
CA GLU A 151 -7.04 4.14 -0.79
C GLU A 151 -6.38 3.03 -1.63
N ALA A 152 -5.29 3.35 -2.33
CA ALA A 152 -4.54 2.38 -3.12
C ALA A 152 -3.91 1.28 -2.24
N ALA A 153 -3.35 1.63 -1.09
CA ALA A 153 -2.79 0.67 -0.15
C ALA A 153 -3.87 -0.25 0.43
N ILE A 154 -5.04 0.31 0.81
CA ILE A 154 -6.20 -0.45 1.27
C ILE A 154 -6.67 -1.43 0.20
N ALA A 155 -6.85 -0.96 -1.04
CA ALA A 155 -7.31 -1.79 -2.15
C ALA A 155 -6.33 -2.92 -2.50
N ALA A 156 -5.02 -2.66 -2.47
CA ALA A 156 -4.00 -3.68 -2.69
C ALA A 156 -4.04 -4.75 -1.60
N CYS A 157 -4.19 -4.37 -0.33
CA CYS A 157 -4.30 -5.31 0.79
C CYS A 157 -5.60 -6.13 0.75
N GLN A 158 -6.72 -5.55 0.36
CA GLN A 158 -7.97 -6.28 0.17
C GLN A 158 -7.82 -7.36 -0.92
N LYS A 159 -7.13 -7.06 -2.05
CA LYS A 159 -6.81 -8.05 -3.09
C LYS A 159 -5.91 -9.16 -2.56
N ALA A 160 -4.99 -8.84 -1.66
CA ALA A 160 -4.14 -9.82 -0.97
C ALA A 160 -4.89 -10.64 0.11
N GLY A 161 -6.18 -10.37 0.32
CA GLY A 161 -7.05 -11.07 1.27
C GLY A 161 -6.91 -10.60 2.71
N VAL A 162 -6.42 -9.37 2.92
CA VAL A 162 -6.31 -8.75 4.25
C VAL A 162 -7.28 -7.58 4.34
N ASP A 163 -8.21 -7.66 5.30
CA ASP A 163 -9.09 -6.56 5.67
C ASP A 163 -8.38 -5.71 6.74
N LEU A 164 -8.17 -4.43 6.42
CA LEU A 164 -7.50 -3.50 7.33
C LEU A 164 -8.44 -2.95 8.40
N GLY A 165 -9.77 -3.04 8.19
CA GLY A 165 -10.77 -2.54 9.13
C GLY A 165 -10.83 -1.00 9.23
N LEU A 166 -10.40 -0.29 8.17
CA LEU A 166 -10.33 1.17 8.06
C LEU A 166 -11.55 1.73 7.34
#